data_61c5e9729f85f55614c4531e6d0d76ae
#
_entry.id   61c5e9729f85f55614c4531e6d0d76ae
#
_cell.length_a   1.000
_cell.length_b   1.000
_cell.length_c   1.000
_cell.angle_alpha   90.00
_cell.angle_beta   90.00
_cell.angle_gamma   90.00
#
_symmetry.space_group_name_H-M   'P 1'
#
loop_
_entity.id
_entity.type
_entity.pdbx_description
1 polymer ?
#
loop_
_entity_poly.entity_id
_entity_poly.type
_entity_poly.pdbx_seq_one_letter_code
_entity_poly.pdbx_strand_id
1 'polypeptide(L)'
;MADNQHRHWILPIYLGGDYRESNAEWLSPENHAEAHRLLWEQHGHIKDYITWKSLSVITPEVQKLPMAEQEVIRRRERDRIKAELGIV
;
A
#
# COMPACT_ATOMS: atom_id res chain seq x y z
N MET A 1 -3.66 -19.85 -5.14
CA MET A 1 -3.48 -18.38 -5.20
C MET A 1 -3.82 -17.78 -3.85
N ALA A 2 -2.99 -16.92 -3.36
CA ALA A 2 -3.30 -16.19 -2.15
C ALA A 2 -4.28 -15.07 -2.51
N ASP A 3 -5.48 -15.12 -1.90
CA ASP A 3 -6.56 -14.18 -2.22
C ASP A 3 -6.28 -12.76 -1.76
N ASN A 4 -5.24 -12.55 -0.94
CA ASN A 4 -4.92 -11.25 -0.34
C ASN A 4 -3.65 -10.63 -0.92
N GLN A 5 -3.23 -11.04 -2.12
CA GLN A 5 -2.06 -10.43 -2.74
C GLN A 5 -2.40 -9.11 -3.41
N HIS A 6 -1.48 -8.16 -3.26
CA HIS A 6 -1.59 -6.84 -3.86
C HIS A 6 -0.53 -6.67 -4.94
N ARG A 7 -0.92 -6.02 -6.03
CA ARG A 7 0.01 -5.69 -7.10
C ARG A 7 0.85 -4.48 -6.66
N HIS A 8 2.14 -4.57 -6.82
CA HIS A 8 3.08 -3.53 -6.43
C HIS A 8 4.07 -3.27 -7.56
N TRP A 9 4.36 -1.99 -7.84
CA TRP A 9 5.40 -1.62 -8.80
C TRP A 9 6.75 -1.74 -8.12
N ILE A 10 7.66 -2.55 -8.68
CA ILE A 10 9.01 -2.76 -8.13
C ILE A 10 9.77 -1.44 -8.10
N LEU A 11 9.79 -0.75 -9.25
CA LEU A 11 10.29 0.61 -9.34
C LEU A 11 9.09 1.54 -9.43
N PRO A 12 8.86 2.41 -8.42
CA PRO A 12 7.73 3.33 -8.44
C PRO A 12 7.71 4.21 -9.69
N ILE A 13 6.50 4.54 -10.13
CA ILE A 13 6.32 5.38 -11.32
C ILE A 13 7.02 6.73 -11.14
N TYR A 14 6.95 7.32 -9.93
CA TYR A 14 7.59 8.60 -9.67
C TYR A 14 9.13 8.53 -9.69
N LEU A 15 9.71 7.32 -9.65
CA LEU A 15 11.15 7.09 -9.78
C LEU A 15 11.55 6.61 -11.17
N GLY A 16 10.64 6.69 -12.14
CA GLY A 16 10.91 6.30 -13.51
C GLY A 16 10.46 4.90 -13.86
N GLY A 17 9.71 4.23 -12.99
CA GLY A 17 9.14 2.93 -13.29
C GLY A 17 8.06 3.03 -14.37
N ASP A 18 7.72 1.89 -14.97
CA ASP A 18 6.69 1.82 -16.00
C ASP A 18 5.54 0.90 -15.57
N TYR A 19 4.52 0.81 -16.42
CA TYR A 19 3.30 0.02 -16.15
C TYR A 19 3.38 -1.39 -16.72
N ARG A 20 4.57 -1.88 -17.07
CA ARG A 20 4.75 -3.22 -17.62
C ARG A 20 4.67 -4.28 -16.54
N GLU A 21 4.24 -5.48 -16.92
CA GLU A 21 4.20 -6.61 -15.99
C GLU A 21 5.58 -6.93 -15.42
N SER A 22 6.65 -6.69 -16.19
CA SER A 22 8.01 -6.88 -15.69
C SER A 22 8.37 -5.98 -14.51
N ASN A 23 7.64 -4.89 -14.31
CA ASN A 23 7.81 -3.98 -13.18
C ASN A 23 6.75 -4.22 -12.09
N ALA A 24 5.99 -5.29 -12.17
CA ALA A 24 4.95 -5.62 -11.20
C ALA A 24 5.33 -6.85 -10.40
N GLU A 25 4.95 -6.85 -9.13
CA GLU A 25 5.05 -8.01 -8.27
C GLU A 25 3.80 -8.14 -7.43
N TRP A 26 3.50 -9.35 -6.97
CA TRP A 26 2.35 -9.61 -6.13
C TRP A 26 2.84 -9.84 -4.70
N LEU A 27 2.36 -9.05 -3.77
CA LEU A 27 2.80 -9.07 -2.38
C LEU A 27 1.61 -9.27 -1.45
N SER A 28 1.87 -9.94 -0.32
CA SER A 28 0.92 -9.93 0.79
C SER A 28 0.74 -8.51 1.30
N PRO A 29 -0.35 -8.21 2.02
CA PRO A 29 -0.51 -6.89 2.63
C PRO A 29 0.67 -6.49 3.51
N GLU A 30 1.23 -7.42 4.29
CA GLU A 30 2.38 -7.16 5.15
C GLU A 30 3.62 -6.79 4.34
N ASN A 31 3.92 -7.56 3.30
CA ASN A 31 5.08 -7.29 2.45
C ASN A 31 4.88 -6.02 1.63
N HIS A 32 3.65 -5.73 1.21
CA HIS A 32 3.33 -4.50 0.50
C HIS A 32 3.55 -3.29 1.41
N ALA A 33 3.07 -3.36 2.66
CA ALA A 33 3.31 -2.30 3.65
C ALA A 33 4.81 -2.09 3.87
N GLU A 34 5.56 -3.17 4.04
CA GLU A 34 7.00 -3.11 4.25
C GLU A 34 7.74 -2.50 3.06
N ALA A 35 7.33 -2.84 1.83
CA ALA A 35 7.92 -2.27 0.63
C ALA A 35 7.77 -0.75 0.61
N HIS A 36 6.59 -0.23 0.96
CA HIS A 36 6.36 1.22 0.99
C HIS A 36 7.06 1.88 2.18
N ARG A 37 7.20 1.18 3.32
CA ARG A 37 7.97 1.69 4.44
C ARG A 37 9.43 1.92 4.02
N LEU A 38 10.03 0.96 3.32
CA LEU A 38 11.39 1.09 2.83
C LEU A 38 11.54 2.22 1.83
N LEU A 39 10.59 2.35 0.92
CA LEU A 39 10.59 3.45 -0.04
C LEU A 39 10.48 4.81 0.67
N TRP A 40 9.65 4.90 1.71
CA TRP A 40 9.53 6.11 2.52
C TRP A 40 10.86 6.45 3.19
N GLU A 41 11.53 5.47 3.78
CA GLU A 41 12.83 5.68 4.42
C GLU A 41 13.90 6.12 3.43
N GLN A 42 13.88 5.58 2.21
CA GLN A 42 14.87 5.88 1.19
C GLN A 42 14.62 7.19 0.47
N HIS A 43 13.38 7.53 0.19
CA HIS A 43 13.04 8.65 -0.70
C HIS A 43 12.19 9.73 -0.06
N GLY A 44 11.53 9.46 1.06
CA GLY A 44 10.74 10.46 1.77
C GLY A 44 9.51 10.95 1.02
N HIS A 45 8.99 10.17 0.06
CA HIS A 45 7.80 10.58 -0.67
C HIS A 45 6.55 10.27 0.13
N ILE A 46 5.71 11.29 0.35
CA ILE A 46 4.54 11.18 1.24
C ILE A 46 3.56 10.08 0.82
N LYS A 47 3.47 9.77 -0.47
CA LYS A 47 2.60 8.69 -0.94
C LYS A 47 3.00 7.33 -0.37
N ASP A 48 4.30 7.10 -0.20
CA ASP A 48 4.79 5.85 0.38
C ASP A 48 4.43 5.76 1.86
N TYR A 49 4.53 6.87 2.58
CA TYR A 49 4.12 6.93 3.98
C TYR A 49 2.63 6.61 4.13
N ILE A 50 1.78 7.25 3.32
CA ILE A 50 0.33 7.05 3.37
C ILE A 50 -0.03 5.61 3.02
N THR A 51 0.59 5.06 1.98
CA THR A 51 0.33 3.68 1.57
C THR A 51 0.79 2.69 2.63
N TRP A 52 1.99 2.88 3.19
CA TRP A 52 2.49 2.05 4.28
C TRP A 52 1.53 2.04 5.46
N LYS A 53 1.13 3.22 5.94
CA LYS A 53 0.25 3.32 7.11
C LYS A 53 -1.14 2.75 6.84
N SER A 54 -1.71 3.00 5.66
CA SER A 54 -3.03 2.47 5.32
C SER A 54 -3.02 0.96 5.14
N LEU A 55 -1.91 0.38 4.69
CA LEU A 55 -1.78 -1.07 4.60
C LEU A 55 -1.58 -1.73 5.96
N SER A 56 -1.03 -1.01 6.91
CA SER A 56 -0.73 -1.54 8.25
C SER A 56 -2.00 -1.90 9.03
N VAL A 57 -3.17 -1.36 8.66
CA VAL A 57 -4.43 -1.72 9.30
C VAL A 57 -5.04 -3.01 8.74
N ILE A 58 -4.46 -3.55 7.67
CA ILE A 58 -4.90 -4.83 7.10
C ILE A 58 -4.22 -5.96 7.88
N THR A 59 -4.70 -6.17 9.09
CA THR A 59 -4.21 -7.21 9.99
C THR A 59 -4.64 -8.60 9.49
N PRO A 60 -4.07 -9.69 10.03
CA PRO A 60 -4.54 -11.04 9.69
C PRO A 60 -6.05 -11.23 9.88
N GLU A 61 -6.63 -10.56 10.89
CA GLU A 61 -8.08 -10.63 11.10
C GLU A 61 -8.84 -9.95 9.96
N VAL A 62 -8.38 -8.79 9.54
CA VAL A 62 -9.00 -8.05 8.42
C VAL A 62 -8.85 -8.83 7.13
N GLN A 63 -7.75 -9.55 6.94
CA GLN A 63 -7.51 -10.35 5.73
C GLN A 63 -8.51 -11.48 5.56
N LYS A 64 -9.24 -11.84 6.60
CA LYS A 64 -10.32 -12.83 6.52
C LYS A 64 -11.59 -12.28 5.86
N LEU A 65 -11.68 -10.97 5.74
CA LEU A 65 -12.82 -10.30 5.11
C LEU A 65 -12.68 -10.33 3.59
N PRO A 66 -13.81 -10.21 2.86
CA PRO A 66 -13.74 -10.05 1.40
C PRO A 66 -12.90 -8.84 1.00
N MET A 67 -12.26 -8.91 -0.16
CA MET A 67 -11.39 -7.83 -0.63
C MET A 67 -12.10 -6.47 -0.69
N ALA A 68 -13.37 -6.45 -1.08
CA ALA A 68 -14.14 -5.21 -1.11
C ALA A 68 -14.21 -4.53 0.27
N GLU A 69 -14.37 -5.32 1.32
CA GLU A 69 -14.41 -4.80 2.69
C GLU A 69 -13.02 -4.35 3.15
N GLN A 70 -11.98 -5.08 2.79
CA GLN A 70 -10.62 -4.69 3.08
C GLN A 70 -10.29 -3.33 2.44
N GLU A 71 -10.72 -3.12 1.20
CA GLU A 71 -10.51 -1.86 0.49
C GLU A 71 -11.24 -0.69 1.16
N VAL A 72 -12.43 -0.92 1.71
CA VAL A 72 -13.15 0.12 2.46
C VAL A 72 -12.36 0.52 3.71
N ILE A 73 -11.87 -0.47 4.46
CA ILE A 73 -11.08 -0.22 5.68
C ILE A 73 -9.81 0.55 5.35
N ARG A 74 -9.11 0.11 4.31
CA ARG A 74 -7.88 0.73 3.86
C ARG A 74 -8.09 2.17 3.41
N ARG A 75 -9.16 2.42 2.64
CA ARG A 75 -9.51 3.75 2.15
C ARG A 75 -9.83 4.70 3.31
N ARG A 76 -10.58 4.25 4.30
CA ARG A 76 -10.90 5.04 5.50
C ARG A 76 -9.63 5.44 6.25
N GLU A 77 -8.71 4.51 6.41
CA GLU A 77 -7.43 4.78 7.08
C GLU A 77 -6.59 5.77 6.28
N ARG A 78 -6.55 5.61 4.96
CA ARG A 78 -5.84 6.54 4.09
C ARG A 78 -6.40 7.95 4.22
N ASP A 79 -7.72 8.09 4.21
CA ASP A 79 -8.37 9.39 4.30
C ASP A 79 -8.13 10.02 5.67
N ARG A 80 -8.15 9.22 6.74
CA ARG A 80 -7.83 9.69 8.09
C ARG A 80 -6.39 10.21 8.15
N ILE A 81 -5.45 9.48 7.60
CA ILE A 81 -4.03 9.89 7.58
C ILE A 81 -3.86 11.19 6.80
N LYS A 82 -4.49 11.29 5.64
CA LYS A 82 -4.43 12.52 4.84
C LYS A 82 -4.98 13.72 5.59
N ALA A 83 -6.09 13.54 6.31
CA ALA A 83 -6.68 14.60 7.12
C ALA A 83 -5.73 15.05 8.23
N GLU A 84 -5.08 14.10 8.91
CA GLU A 84 -4.10 14.42 9.97
C GLU A 84 -2.89 15.17 9.42
N LEU A 85 -2.48 14.85 8.20
CA LEU A 85 -1.35 15.50 7.55
C LEU A 85 -1.70 16.83 6.87
N GLY A 86 -2.99 17.18 6.85
CA GLY A 86 -3.44 18.39 6.18
C GLY A 86 -3.46 18.27 4.66
N ILE A 87 -3.46 17.05 4.13
CA ILE A 87 -3.55 16.79 2.69
C ILE A 87 -5.01 16.59 2.32
N VAL A 88 -5.49 17.35 1.36
CA VAL A 88 -6.90 17.29 0.94
C VAL A 88 -7.02 16.53 -0.38
#